data_fb43021e8ffd0790bb1927189a2a671a
#
_entry.id   fb43021e8ffd0790bb1927189a2a671a
#
_cell.length_a   1.000
_cell.length_b   1.000
_cell.length_c   1.000
_cell.angle_alpha   90.00
_cell.angle_beta   90.00
_cell.angle_gamma   90.00
#
_symmetry.space_group_name_H-M   'P 1'
#
loop_
_entity.id
_entity.type
_entity.pdbx_description
1 polymer ?
#
loop_
_entity_poly.entity_id
_entity_poly.type
_entity_poly.pdbx_seq_one_letter_code
_entity_poly.pdbx_strand_id
1 'polypeptide(L)'
;MPFLRFLLLLLFFCGSVQAEHRVFTRKDGFLSMRDKLNVYFFQSDTHRLLVRDEGSVRAPRYGSLDKAMRKSPCSAGVNGGFFGADAEGTPLGLVVQDGKRLSPLATGSFAVSGVVYDNGKNGLFLIRSSALKRMKKLPAMQAAIQGGPFLVENGTAVKGLNARKSTYRTFIATDGGKRWCIGVSSSVTL
;
A
#
# COMPACT_ATOMS: atom_id res chain seq x y z
N MET A 1 16.91 -13.33 -15.22
CA MET A 1 15.72 -13.05 -14.37
C MET A 1 15.75 -11.57 -14.01
N PRO A 2 14.80 -10.75 -14.45
CA PRO A 2 14.81 -9.33 -14.12
C PRO A 2 14.54 -9.16 -12.62
N PHE A 3 15.44 -8.52 -11.93
CA PHE A 3 15.26 -8.05 -10.57
C PHE A 3 14.09 -7.05 -10.58
N LEU A 4 12.99 -7.42 -9.93
CA LEU A 4 11.88 -6.51 -9.68
C LEU A 4 12.38 -5.47 -8.67
N ARG A 5 12.88 -4.34 -9.18
CA ARG A 5 13.25 -3.20 -8.35
C ARG A 5 11.98 -2.54 -7.82
N PHE A 6 11.95 -2.21 -6.56
CA PHE A 6 10.85 -1.48 -5.93
C PHE A 6 11.10 0.01 -6.08
N LEU A 7 10.31 0.68 -6.89
CA LEU A 7 10.25 2.14 -6.87
C LEU A 7 9.28 2.59 -5.78
N LEU A 8 9.72 3.58 -5.08
CA LEU A 8 9.11 4.10 -3.88
C LEU A 8 7.88 4.96 -4.22
N LEU A 9 6.73 4.33 -4.42
CA LEU A 9 5.48 5.04 -4.28
C LEU A 9 5.15 5.09 -2.79
N LEU A 10 5.18 6.29 -2.21
CA LEU A 10 5.07 6.47 -0.78
C LEU A 10 3.63 6.65 -0.37
N LEU A 11 3.16 5.80 0.54
CA LEU A 11 1.88 5.93 1.20
C LEU A 11 2.09 6.59 2.55
N PHE A 12 1.40 7.69 2.77
CA PHE A 12 1.42 8.38 4.05
C PHE A 12 0.01 8.47 4.62
N PHE A 13 -0.07 8.33 5.92
CA PHE A 13 -1.28 8.56 6.67
C PHE A 13 -1.06 9.77 7.57
N CYS A 14 -1.70 10.88 7.19
CA CYS A 14 -1.64 12.14 7.89
C CYS A 14 -2.89 12.35 8.72
N GLY A 15 -2.73 12.62 10.00
CA GLY A 15 -3.82 12.89 10.93
C GLY A 15 -3.31 13.57 12.19
N SER A 16 -4.22 14.19 12.93
CA SER A 16 -3.92 14.87 14.21
C SER A 16 -3.76 13.89 15.38
N VAL A 17 -4.15 12.63 15.22
CA VAL A 17 -4.03 11.56 16.21
C VAL A 17 -2.81 10.72 15.91
N GLN A 18 -2.01 10.45 16.92
CA GLN A 18 -0.80 9.65 16.77
C GLN A 18 -1.15 8.21 16.40
N ALA A 19 -0.53 7.69 15.35
CA ALA A 19 -0.66 6.29 14.96
C ALA A 19 0.04 5.40 16.01
N GLU A 20 -0.62 4.32 16.42
CA GLU A 20 -0.04 3.37 17.38
C GLU A 20 0.94 2.43 16.66
N HIS A 21 2.19 2.44 17.10
CA HIS A 21 3.21 1.53 16.61
C HIS A 21 3.30 0.27 17.47
N ARG A 22 3.21 -0.89 16.84
CA ARG A 22 3.43 -2.20 17.49
C ARG A 22 4.41 -3.05 16.70
N VAL A 23 5.25 -3.78 17.43
CA VAL A 23 6.14 -4.81 16.88
C VAL A 23 5.62 -6.16 17.35
N PHE A 24 5.20 -7.00 16.41
CA PHE A 24 4.76 -8.37 16.70
C PHE A 24 5.93 -9.33 16.50
N THR A 25 6.06 -10.27 17.42
CA THR A 25 7.07 -11.33 17.40
C THR A 25 6.38 -12.69 17.58
N ARG A 26 7.14 -13.77 17.54
CA ARG A 26 6.60 -15.14 17.69
C ARG A 26 5.78 -15.37 18.97
N LYS A 27 6.02 -14.65 20.04
CA LYS A 27 5.23 -14.77 21.29
C LYS A 27 3.76 -14.47 21.09
N ASP A 28 3.42 -13.73 20.05
CA ASP A 28 2.05 -13.37 19.69
C ASP A 28 1.32 -14.47 18.90
N GLY A 29 1.93 -15.66 18.72
CA GLY A 29 1.31 -16.86 18.15
C GLY A 29 1.18 -16.92 16.62
N PHE A 30 1.54 -15.87 15.91
CA PHE A 30 1.32 -15.75 14.46
C PHE A 30 2.58 -15.79 13.59
N LEU A 31 3.75 -15.67 14.20
CA LEU A 31 5.01 -15.50 13.49
C LEU A 31 6.03 -16.55 13.85
N SER A 32 6.90 -16.90 12.91
CA SER A 32 8.04 -17.76 13.19
C SER A 32 9.08 -17.05 14.07
N MET A 33 10.06 -17.79 14.61
CA MET A 33 11.09 -17.20 15.50
C MET A 33 11.89 -16.06 14.85
N ARG A 34 11.94 -16.01 13.52
CA ARG A 34 12.70 -15.01 12.74
C ARG A 34 11.83 -13.91 12.19
N ASP A 35 10.50 -14.07 12.26
CA ASP A 35 9.58 -13.14 11.66
C ASP A 35 9.27 -11.99 12.60
N LYS A 36 9.24 -10.78 12.05
CA LYS A 36 8.86 -9.56 12.74
C LYS A 36 7.89 -8.77 11.87
N LEU A 37 6.87 -8.23 12.50
CA LEU A 37 5.97 -7.25 11.89
C LEU A 37 6.11 -5.94 12.63
N ASN A 38 6.43 -4.88 11.90
CA ASN A 38 6.31 -3.51 12.38
C ASN A 38 5.01 -2.93 11.83
N VAL A 39 4.09 -2.58 12.70
CA VAL A 39 2.73 -2.20 12.31
C VAL A 39 2.36 -0.87 12.95
N TYR A 40 1.78 0.02 12.15
CA TYR A 40 1.19 1.27 12.59
C TYR A 40 -0.32 1.18 12.44
N PHE A 41 -1.05 1.32 13.54
CA PHE A 41 -2.51 1.34 13.58
C PHE A 41 -3.02 2.78 13.57
N PHE A 42 -4.10 3.01 12.85
CA PHE A 42 -4.73 4.32 12.74
C PHE A 42 -6.23 4.21 12.44
N GLN A 43 -6.94 5.33 12.52
CA GLN A 43 -8.36 5.43 12.23
C GLN A 43 -8.59 6.18 10.92
N SER A 44 -9.49 5.67 10.07
CA SER A 44 -9.77 6.27 8.77
C SER A 44 -10.58 7.57 8.80
N ASP A 45 -11.20 7.88 9.94
CA ASP A 45 -11.92 9.15 10.15
C ASP A 45 -11.00 10.28 10.62
N THR A 46 -9.84 9.97 11.18
CA THR A 46 -8.84 10.94 11.66
C THR A 46 -7.58 11.01 10.81
N HIS A 47 -7.38 10.05 9.90
CA HIS A 47 -6.21 9.98 9.03
C HIS A 47 -6.61 10.00 7.57
N ARG A 48 -5.76 10.59 6.75
CA ARG A 48 -5.89 10.65 5.29
C ARG A 48 -4.78 9.89 4.61
N LEU A 49 -5.10 9.35 3.44
CA LEU A 49 -4.11 8.76 2.55
C LEU A 49 -3.41 9.85 1.75
N LEU A 50 -2.11 9.87 1.82
CA LEU A 50 -1.28 10.69 0.96
C LEU A 50 -0.45 9.77 0.05
N VAL A 51 -0.54 9.99 -1.23
CA VAL A 51 0.28 9.33 -2.24
C VAL A 51 1.29 10.33 -2.76
N ARG A 52 2.56 9.95 -2.80
CA ARG A 52 3.63 10.77 -3.37
C ARG A 52 4.37 9.97 -4.43
N ASP A 53 4.35 10.50 -5.63
CA ASP A 53 5.11 9.99 -6.75
C ASP A 53 6.58 10.39 -6.61
N GLU A 54 7.45 9.40 -6.67
CA GLU A 54 8.91 9.58 -6.55
C GLU A 54 9.52 10.09 -7.86
N GLY A 55 8.76 10.09 -8.94
CA GLY A 55 9.22 10.45 -10.26
C GLY A 55 10.04 9.34 -10.92
N SER A 56 11.16 9.69 -11.54
CA SER A 56 11.99 8.74 -12.27
C SER A 56 12.87 7.89 -11.33
N VAL A 57 13.11 6.64 -11.72
CA VAL A 57 14.06 5.74 -11.03
C VAL A 57 15.49 6.31 -11.05
N ARG A 58 15.85 7.03 -12.10
CA ARG A 58 17.20 7.62 -12.27
C ARG A 58 17.39 8.88 -11.44
N ALA A 59 16.33 9.64 -11.22
CA ALA A 59 16.35 10.89 -10.48
C ALA A 59 15.15 10.95 -9.53
N PRO A 60 15.16 10.19 -8.43
CA PRO A 60 14.06 10.14 -7.50
C PRO A 60 13.90 11.48 -6.78
N ARG A 61 12.66 11.96 -6.67
CA ARG A 61 12.32 13.27 -6.10
C ARG A 61 12.68 13.39 -4.63
N TYR A 62 12.53 12.31 -3.88
CA TYR A 62 12.82 12.25 -2.44
C TYR A 62 14.01 11.37 -2.12
N GLY A 63 14.19 10.27 -2.85
CA GLY A 63 15.27 9.30 -2.69
C GLY A 63 15.15 8.41 -1.46
N SER A 64 14.25 8.72 -0.52
CA SER A 64 13.92 7.86 0.61
C SER A 64 12.57 8.22 1.24
N LEU A 65 11.94 7.23 1.88
CA LEU A 65 10.69 7.39 2.63
C LEU A 65 10.80 8.48 3.71
N ASP A 66 11.89 8.46 4.47
CA ASP A 66 12.14 9.41 5.55
C ASP A 66 12.21 10.87 5.03
N LYS A 67 12.90 11.11 3.92
CA LYS A 67 12.95 12.44 3.29
C LYS A 67 11.59 12.90 2.78
N ALA A 68 10.81 11.99 2.21
CA ALA A 68 9.46 12.31 1.74
C ALA A 68 8.51 12.61 2.91
N MET A 69 8.59 11.87 4.01
CA MET A 69 7.81 12.11 5.23
C MET A 69 8.14 13.46 5.88
N ARG A 70 9.41 13.86 5.89
CA ARG A 70 9.80 15.20 6.39
C ARG A 70 9.20 16.34 5.57
N LYS A 71 9.02 16.16 4.27
CA LYS A 71 8.39 17.16 3.39
C LYS A 71 6.86 17.14 3.43
N SER A 72 6.28 16.05 3.89
CA SER A 72 4.85 15.88 4.04
C SER A 72 4.60 15.32 5.44
N PRO A 73 4.33 16.16 6.44
CA PRO A 73 4.22 15.71 7.83
C PRO A 73 3.14 14.66 7.98
N CYS A 74 3.55 13.42 8.18
CA CYS A 74 2.70 12.26 8.25
C CYS A 74 3.07 11.37 9.43
N SER A 75 2.08 10.71 10.03
CA SER A 75 2.26 9.85 11.21
C SER A 75 3.00 8.57 10.87
N ALA A 76 2.76 8.01 9.69
CA ALA A 76 3.38 6.79 9.22
C ALA A 76 3.42 6.74 7.69
N GLY A 77 4.33 5.96 7.14
CA GLY A 77 4.47 5.77 5.70
C GLY A 77 5.14 4.46 5.34
N VAL A 78 4.85 3.97 4.16
CA VAL A 78 5.46 2.77 3.57
C VAL A 78 5.64 2.96 2.06
N ASN A 79 6.43 2.10 1.42
CA ASN A 79 6.48 2.04 -0.02
C ASN A 79 5.13 1.57 -0.61
N GLY A 80 4.83 2.01 -1.81
CA GLY A 80 3.55 1.77 -2.46
C GLY A 80 3.55 0.62 -3.48
N GLY A 81 2.91 0.85 -4.64
CA GLY A 81 2.66 -0.15 -5.66
C GLY A 81 3.88 -0.59 -6.47
N PHE A 82 3.65 -1.55 -7.34
CA PHE A 82 4.66 -2.04 -8.28
C PHE A 82 4.81 -1.10 -9.48
N PHE A 83 5.97 -1.16 -10.12
CA PHE A 83 6.30 -0.36 -11.31
C PHE A 83 7.07 -1.22 -12.33
N GLY A 84 7.12 -0.73 -13.56
CA GLY A 84 7.81 -1.35 -14.67
C GLY A 84 9.34 -1.28 -14.53
N ALA A 85 10.02 -2.01 -15.40
CA ALA A 85 11.47 -2.02 -15.47
C ALA A 85 12.04 -0.91 -16.38
N ASP A 86 11.17 0.01 -16.85
CA ASP A 86 11.59 1.17 -17.64
C ASP A 86 12.38 2.17 -16.79
N ALA A 87 13.04 3.10 -17.46
CA ALA A 87 13.90 4.08 -16.80
C ALA A 87 13.11 5.09 -15.94
N GLU A 88 11.86 5.30 -16.27
CA GLU A 88 10.93 6.20 -15.62
C GLU A 88 10.29 5.56 -14.39
N GLY A 89 10.28 4.20 -14.31
CA GLY A 89 9.61 3.47 -13.24
C GLY A 89 8.10 3.63 -13.30
N THR A 90 7.53 3.47 -14.49
CA THR A 90 6.08 3.63 -14.73
C THR A 90 5.26 2.73 -13.81
N PRO A 91 4.30 3.26 -13.03
CA PRO A 91 3.47 2.45 -12.15
C PRO A 91 2.69 1.39 -12.93
N LEU A 92 2.67 0.14 -12.43
CA LEU A 92 1.93 -0.96 -13.07
C LEU A 92 0.41 -0.89 -12.84
N GLY A 93 -0.07 -0.02 -11.99
CA GLY A 93 -1.48 0.11 -11.65
C GLY A 93 -1.90 1.53 -11.32
N LEU A 94 -3.14 1.67 -10.89
CA LEU A 94 -3.76 2.96 -10.59
C LEU A 94 -2.94 3.74 -9.55
N VAL A 95 -2.64 4.98 -9.91
CA VAL A 95 -2.07 5.99 -9.02
C VAL A 95 -2.88 7.27 -9.16
N VAL A 96 -3.35 7.79 -8.02
CA VAL A 96 -3.96 9.12 -7.91
C VAL A 96 -3.24 9.88 -6.82
N GLN A 97 -2.76 11.07 -7.16
CA GLN A 97 -2.12 12.01 -6.25
C GLN A 97 -2.84 13.34 -6.32
N ASP A 98 -3.27 13.86 -5.19
CA ASP A 98 -3.93 15.17 -5.05
C ASP A 98 -5.10 15.35 -6.05
N GLY A 99 -5.93 14.29 -6.22
CA GLY A 99 -7.04 14.25 -7.15
C GLY A 99 -6.68 14.01 -8.63
N LYS A 100 -5.39 14.05 -8.97
CA LYS A 100 -4.92 13.81 -10.34
C LYS A 100 -4.51 12.36 -10.54
N ARG A 101 -5.09 11.71 -11.56
CA ARG A 101 -4.71 10.36 -11.96
C ARG A 101 -3.40 10.40 -12.73
N LEU A 102 -2.37 9.76 -12.18
CA LEU A 102 -1.03 9.65 -12.78
C LEU A 102 -0.87 8.37 -13.60
N SER A 103 -1.57 7.28 -13.21
CA SER A 103 -1.53 6.00 -13.90
C SER A 103 -2.93 5.35 -13.90
N PRO A 104 -3.29 4.60 -14.97
CA PRO A 104 -4.61 3.98 -15.09
C PRO A 104 -4.79 2.76 -14.20
N LEU A 105 -6.05 2.36 -14.00
CA LEU A 105 -6.41 1.11 -13.34
C LEU A 105 -5.97 -0.08 -14.21
N ALA A 106 -5.21 -0.98 -13.63
CA ALA A 106 -4.79 -2.24 -14.25
C ALA A 106 -5.58 -3.44 -13.66
N THR A 107 -5.69 -4.50 -14.44
CA THR A 107 -6.29 -5.77 -14.02
C THR A 107 -5.58 -6.95 -14.69
N GLY A 108 -5.85 -8.19 -14.24
CA GLY A 108 -5.29 -9.39 -14.86
C GLY A 108 -4.01 -9.92 -14.23
N SER A 109 -3.47 -9.22 -13.22
CA SER A 109 -2.32 -9.70 -12.44
C SER A 109 -2.61 -9.66 -10.95
N PHE A 110 -2.09 -10.65 -10.21
CA PHE A 110 -2.17 -10.65 -8.75
C PHE A 110 -1.42 -9.44 -8.13
N ALA A 111 -0.37 -8.96 -8.77
CA ALA A 111 0.41 -7.80 -8.33
C ALA A 111 -0.40 -6.49 -8.29
N VAL A 112 -1.50 -6.42 -9.02
CA VAL A 112 -2.39 -5.25 -9.10
C VAL A 112 -3.83 -5.59 -8.68
N SER A 113 -4.00 -6.54 -7.76
CA SER A 113 -5.31 -7.09 -7.40
C SER A 113 -6.12 -6.25 -6.40
N GLY A 114 -5.51 -5.28 -5.73
CA GLY A 114 -6.14 -4.40 -4.73
C GLY A 114 -5.92 -2.93 -5.01
N VAL A 115 -6.89 -2.11 -4.61
CA VAL A 115 -6.78 -0.64 -4.62
C VAL A 115 -7.14 -0.11 -3.26
N VAL A 116 -6.27 0.72 -2.71
CA VAL A 116 -6.57 1.58 -1.57
C VAL A 116 -6.79 2.98 -2.08
N TYR A 117 -7.87 3.63 -1.64
CA TYR A 117 -8.10 5.02 -2.01
C TYR A 117 -8.77 5.83 -0.90
N ASP A 118 -8.52 7.12 -0.91
CA ASP A 118 -9.20 8.15 -0.13
C ASP A 118 -10.05 8.99 -1.08
N ASN A 119 -11.33 9.13 -0.78
CA ASN A 119 -12.24 9.93 -1.60
C ASN A 119 -12.26 11.43 -1.19
N GLY A 120 -11.46 11.81 -0.22
CA GLY A 120 -11.37 13.18 0.29
C GLY A 120 -12.52 13.60 1.22
N LYS A 121 -13.49 12.72 1.50
CA LYS A 121 -14.69 13.02 2.31
C LYS A 121 -14.93 12.01 3.42
N ASN A 122 -15.12 10.75 3.06
CA ASN A 122 -15.67 9.71 3.94
C ASN A 122 -14.59 8.70 4.42
N GLY A 123 -13.31 9.00 4.19
CA GLY A 123 -12.20 8.15 4.64
C GLY A 123 -11.65 7.21 3.58
N LEU A 124 -11.09 6.11 4.06
CA LEU A 124 -10.34 5.15 3.27
C LEU A 124 -11.19 3.96 2.83
N PHE A 125 -10.87 3.45 1.66
CA PHE A 125 -11.49 2.27 1.07
C PHE A 125 -10.43 1.31 0.56
N LEU A 126 -10.65 0.02 0.79
CA LEU A 126 -9.87 -1.06 0.22
C LEU A 126 -10.80 -1.94 -0.62
N ILE A 127 -10.50 -2.09 -1.90
CA ILE A 127 -11.35 -2.78 -2.86
C ILE A 127 -10.53 -3.63 -3.84
N ARG A 128 -11.10 -4.71 -4.31
CA ARG A 128 -10.55 -5.47 -5.45
C ARG A 128 -10.51 -4.61 -6.71
N SER A 129 -9.39 -4.62 -7.43
CA SER A 129 -9.27 -3.91 -8.72
C SER A 129 -10.30 -4.40 -9.74
N SER A 130 -10.64 -5.70 -9.73
CA SER A 130 -11.70 -6.27 -10.56
C SER A 130 -13.09 -5.75 -10.22
N ALA A 131 -13.39 -5.51 -8.95
CA ALA A 131 -14.64 -4.90 -8.53
C ALA A 131 -14.73 -3.43 -8.95
N LEU A 132 -13.63 -2.70 -8.77
CA LEU A 132 -13.53 -1.30 -9.19
C LEU A 132 -13.71 -1.15 -10.71
N LYS A 133 -13.12 -2.07 -11.50
CA LYS A 133 -13.27 -2.09 -12.97
C LYS A 133 -14.73 -2.30 -13.44
N ARG A 134 -15.51 -3.05 -12.67
CA ARG A 134 -16.95 -3.29 -13.01
C ARG A 134 -17.87 -2.10 -12.73
N MET A 135 -17.39 -1.10 -12.03
CA MET A 135 -18.18 0.10 -11.76
C MET A 135 -18.39 0.90 -13.06
N LYS A 136 -19.61 1.37 -13.31
CA LYS A 136 -19.93 2.22 -14.47
C LYS A 136 -19.11 3.52 -14.49
N LYS A 137 -18.77 4.02 -13.30
CA LYS A 137 -17.93 5.20 -13.10
C LYS A 137 -17.02 4.96 -11.89
N LEU A 138 -15.75 5.30 -12.03
CA LEU A 138 -14.83 5.26 -10.89
C LEU A 138 -15.27 6.28 -9.84
N PRO A 139 -15.16 5.93 -8.54
CA PRO A 139 -15.42 6.90 -7.48
C PRO A 139 -14.44 8.07 -7.55
N ALA A 140 -14.84 9.20 -6.98
CA ALA A 140 -13.91 10.31 -6.77
C ALA A 140 -12.77 9.83 -5.85
N MET A 141 -11.55 10.16 -6.20
CA MET A 141 -10.36 9.78 -5.45
C MET A 141 -9.45 11.00 -5.29
N GLN A 142 -9.18 11.37 -4.06
CA GLN A 142 -8.17 12.38 -3.74
C GLN A 142 -6.77 11.77 -3.76
N ALA A 143 -6.66 10.54 -3.29
CA ALA A 143 -5.45 9.73 -3.36
C ALA A 143 -5.86 8.27 -3.63
N ALA A 144 -5.09 7.56 -4.43
CA ALA A 144 -5.26 6.13 -4.62
C ALA A 144 -3.94 5.46 -5.01
N ILE A 145 -3.81 4.22 -4.60
CA ILE A 145 -2.73 3.35 -5.03
C ILE A 145 -3.22 1.94 -5.26
N GLN A 146 -2.74 1.34 -6.32
CA GLN A 146 -2.99 -0.05 -6.65
C GLN A 146 -1.77 -0.91 -6.36
N GLY A 147 -2.01 -2.07 -5.76
CA GLY A 147 -0.97 -3.04 -5.44
C GLY A 147 -1.58 -4.43 -5.21
N GLY A 148 -0.77 -5.33 -4.68
CA GLY A 148 -1.21 -6.70 -4.41
C GLY A 148 -0.08 -7.61 -3.95
N PRO A 149 -0.40 -8.88 -3.76
CA PRO A 149 -1.73 -9.49 -3.92
C PRO A 149 -2.70 -9.14 -2.79
N PHE A 150 -3.99 -9.28 -3.07
CA PHE A 150 -5.01 -9.31 -2.03
C PHE A 150 -4.81 -10.61 -1.22
N LEU A 151 -4.55 -10.49 0.07
CA LEU A 151 -4.15 -11.64 0.92
C LEU A 151 -5.33 -12.23 1.69
N VAL A 152 -6.19 -11.36 2.20
CA VAL A 152 -7.36 -11.73 3.01
C VAL A 152 -8.56 -10.98 2.50
N GLU A 153 -9.69 -11.64 2.36
CA GLU A 153 -10.97 -11.07 1.94
C GLU A 153 -12.09 -11.61 2.83
N ASN A 154 -12.87 -10.73 3.42
CA ASN A 154 -13.94 -11.09 4.38
C ASN A 154 -13.47 -12.06 5.48
N GLY A 155 -12.29 -11.81 6.04
CA GLY A 155 -11.70 -12.66 7.09
C GLY A 155 -11.10 -13.98 6.60
N THR A 156 -11.16 -14.28 5.29
CA THR A 156 -10.67 -15.55 4.72
C THR A 156 -9.42 -15.31 3.88
N ALA A 157 -8.41 -16.17 4.06
CA ALA A 157 -7.19 -16.12 3.26
C ALA A 157 -7.49 -16.42 1.79
N VAL A 158 -6.93 -15.63 0.88
CA VAL A 158 -7.04 -15.84 -0.56
C VAL A 158 -6.20 -17.05 -0.98
N LYS A 159 -6.80 -17.96 -1.73
CA LYS A 159 -6.13 -19.18 -2.24
C LYS A 159 -5.24 -18.87 -3.44
N GLY A 160 -4.25 -19.74 -3.68
CA GLY A 160 -3.39 -19.71 -4.87
C GLY A 160 -2.26 -18.67 -4.79
N LEU A 161 -1.95 -18.16 -3.62
CA LEU A 161 -0.79 -17.30 -3.39
C LEU A 161 0.51 -18.11 -3.47
N ASN A 162 1.59 -17.47 -3.93
CA ASN A 162 2.89 -18.14 -4.08
C ASN A 162 3.67 -18.17 -2.76
N ALA A 163 3.62 -19.29 -2.07
CA ALA A 163 4.36 -19.54 -0.83
C ALA A 163 5.83 -19.97 -1.01
N ARG A 164 6.37 -19.98 -2.24
CA ARG A 164 7.74 -20.48 -2.50
C ARG A 164 8.83 -19.44 -2.30
N LYS A 165 8.48 -18.14 -2.41
CA LYS A 165 9.46 -17.05 -2.35
C LYS A 165 9.27 -16.23 -1.09
N SER A 166 10.26 -16.28 -0.21
CA SER A 166 10.35 -15.40 0.95
C SER A 166 10.94 -14.04 0.58
N THR A 167 10.33 -12.95 1.05
CA THR A 167 10.83 -11.59 0.88
C THR A 167 10.19 -10.65 1.90
N TYR A 168 10.80 -9.50 2.14
CA TYR A 168 10.19 -8.42 2.89
C TYR A 168 8.91 -7.95 2.24
N ARG A 169 7.89 -7.66 3.02
CA ARG A 169 6.57 -7.26 2.54
C ARG A 169 6.11 -5.98 3.22
N THR A 170 5.61 -5.07 2.43
CA THR A 170 4.76 -3.98 2.89
C THR A 170 3.31 -4.39 2.72
N PHE A 171 2.46 -4.07 3.68
CA PHE A 171 1.05 -4.40 3.62
C PHE A 171 0.18 -3.28 4.18
N ILE A 172 -1.08 -3.29 3.79
CA ILE A 172 -2.15 -2.52 4.38
C ILE A 172 -3.30 -3.46 4.73
N ALA A 173 -3.97 -3.22 5.84
CA ALA A 173 -5.13 -3.99 6.25
C ALA A 173 -6.16 -3.11 6.97
N THR A 174 -7.40 -3.59 6.98
CA THR A 174 -8.53 -2.98 7.69
C THR A 174 -9.43 -4.08 8.24
N ASP A 175 -10.15 -3.78 9.32
CA ASP A 175 -11.21 -4.63 9.86
C ASP A 175 -12.55 -4.48 9.12
N GLY A 176 -12.55 -3.70 8.03
CA GLY A 176 -13.76 -3.34 7.28
C GLY A 176 -14.52 -2.14 7.85
N GLY A 177 -14.11 -1.65 9.02
CA GLY A 177 -14.61 -0.45 9.68
C GLY A 177 -13.60 0.69 9.62
N LYS A 178 -13.47 1.38 10.74
CA LYS A 178 -12.58 2.56 10.85
C LYS A 178 -11.13 2.21 11.17
N ARG A 179 -10.85 1.02 11.69
CA ARG A 179 -9.49 0.62 12.07
C ARG A 179 -8.71 0.13 10.87
N TRP A 180 -7.55 0.71 10.71
CA TRP A 180 -6.62 0.42 9.63
C TRP A 180 -5.23 0.21 10.18
N CYS A 181 -4.41 -0.49 9.43
CA CYS A 181 -2.98 -0.54 9.70
C CYS A 181 -2.18 -0.61 8.41
N ILE A 182 -0.95 -0.11 8.48
CA ILE A 182 0.12 -0.37 7.52
C ILE A 182 1.28 -1.04 8.23
N GLY A 183 2.03 -1.83 7.52
CA GLY A 183 3.18 -2.48 8.13
C GLY A 183 4.20 -3.01 7.16
N VAL A 184 5.30 -3.44 7.75
CA VAL A 184 6.41 -4.10 7.07
C VAL A 184 6.74 -5.38 7.81
N SER A 185 6.85 -6.48 7.08
CA SER A 185 7.31 -7.76 7.62
C SER A 185 8.81 -7.96 7.40
N SER A 186 9.41 -8.81 8.21
CA SER A 186 10.64 -9.51 7.84
C SER A 186 10.43 -10.36 6.58
N SER A 187 11.46 -11.06 6.12
CA SER A 187 11.32 -11.92 4.93
C SER A 187 10.36 -13.09 5.22
N VAL A 188 9.18 -13.04 4.61
CA VAL A 188 8.11 -14.04 4.75
C VAL A 188 7.60 -14.50 3.39
N THR A 189 6.99 -15.69 3.33
CA THR A 189 6.23 -16.17 2.16
C THR A 189 4.80 -15.63 2.17
N LEU A 190 4.10 -15.77 1.07
CA LEU A 190 2.67 -15.45 0.98
C LEU A 190 1.82 -16.68 1.23
#